data_f952ccacec58e7d50599adf8f150b580
#
_entry.id   f952ccacec58e7d50599adf8f150b580
#
_cell.length_a   1.000
_cell.length_b   1.000
_cell.length_c   1.000
_cell.angle_alpha   90.00
_cell.angle_beta   90.00
_cell.angle_gamma   90.00
#
_symmetry.space_group_name_H-M   'P 1'
#
loop_
_entity.id
_entity.type
_entity.pdbx_description
1 polymer ?
#
loop_
_entity_poly.entity_id
_entity_poly.type
_entity_poly.pdbx_seq_one_letter_code
_entity_poly.pdbx_strand_id
1 'polypeptide(L)'
;MEKYDLITILGPTASGKTPLAAALAYKLDTEIISGDSRQVYRRMDLGTGKDLEDYVVNGQQIPYHLIDIVDPGYKYNVFEFQRDFLNAYDQVRWKDKLPILCGGTGMYLESVLKGYRLLPVPENPQLRDSLADKSLAELTRLLSTYRKLHNSTDVDTVKRAIRAIEIEEYYKHQSAEYREFPQIHSLIIGVDIARELRREKISHRLKQRLDEGMVNEVKALLDSGISSEDLIYYGLEYKYLTLYVLGKLSFNEMFHQLEIAIHQIAKRQMTWFRGMERRGFTIHWLDACLPMEDKVEKIINLLHTKN
;
A
#
# COMPACT_ATOMS: atom_id res chain seq x y z
N MET A 1 -30.56 6.71 -0.07
CA MET A 1 -29.30 6.02 0.28
C MET A 1 -28.19 6.68 -0.53
N GLU A 2 -27.09 7.01 0.10
CA GLU A 2 -25.89 7.48 -0.60
C GLU A 2 -25.44 6.39 -1.58
N LYS A 3 -25.00 6.79 -2.77
CA LYS A 3 -24.54 5.85 -3.81
C LYS A 3 -23.23 5.17 -3.43
N TYR A 4 -22.41 5.83 -2.62
CA TYR A 4 -21.08 5.38 -2.23
C TYR A 4 -20.90 5.46 -0.71
N ASP A 5 -20.19 4.46 -0.18
CA ASP A 5 -19.86 4.34 1.24
C ASP A 5 -18.41 4.75 1.51
N LEU A 6 -17.63 4.89 0.45
CA LEU A 6 -16.20 5.17 0.48
C LEU A 6 -15.78 5.95 -0.78
N ILE A 7 -14.79 6.82 -0.67
CA ILE A 7 -14.03 7.32 -1.81
C ILE A 7 -12.64 6.67 -1.75
N THR A 8 -12.17 6.10 -2.86
CA THR A 8 -10.80 5.57 -2.94
C THR A 8 -9.97 6.41 -3.89
N ILE A 9 -8.85 6.98 -3.42
CA ILE A 9 -7.89 7.70 -4.24
C ILE A 9 -6.63 6.85 -4.37
N LEU A 10 -6.37 6.38 -5.57
CA LEU A 10 -5.22 5.54 -5.89
C LEU A 10 -4.33 6.19 -6.96
N GLY A 11 -3.09 5.74 -7.02
CA GLY A 11 -2.12 6.20 -8.00
C GLY A 11 -0.71 5.75 -7.66
N PRO A 12 0.22 5.85 -8.60
CA PRO A 12 1.61 5.50 -8.37
C PRO A 12 2.28 6.46 -7.38
N THR A 13 3.46 6.09 -6.89
CA THR A 13 4.27 7.02 -6.10
C THR A 13 4.55 8.30 -6.90
N ALA A 14 4.64 9.43 -6.21
CA ALA A 14 4.84 10.77 -6.77
C ALA A 14 3.74 11.28 -7.73
N SER A 15 2.52 10.73 -7.67
CA SER A 15 1.38 11.22 -8.48
C SER A 15 0.60 12.38 -7.86
N GLY A 16 0.84 12.73 -6.58
CA GLY A 16 0.08 13.77 -5.88
C GLY A 16 -1.27 13.32 -5.31
N LYS A 17 -1.43 12.00 -5.07
CA LYS A 17 -2.67 11.46 -4.48
C LYS A 17 -2.95 11.95 -3.05
N THR A 18 -1.92 12.10 -2.21
CA THR A 18 -2.10 12.55 -0.81
C THR A 18 -2.60 13.99 -0.72
N PRO A 19 -1.97 14.99 -1.38
CA PRO A 19 -2.52 16.34 -1.43
C PRO A 19 -3.94 16.40 -1.98
N LEU A 20 -4.28 15.58 -2.98
CA LEU A 20 -5.64 15.51 -3.52
C LEU A 20 -6.63 14.94 -2.49
N ALA A 21 -6.24 13.87 -1.77
CA ALA A 21 -7.07 13.31 -0.71
C ALA A 21 -7.30 14.31 0.42
N ALA A 22 -6.26 15.05 0.82
CA ALA A 22 -6.37 16.07 1.86
C ALA A 22 -7.27 17.25 1.43
N ALA A 23 -7.10 17.77 0.21
CA ALA A 23 -7.95 18.82 -0.32
C ALA A 23 -9.42 18.39 -0.42
N LEU A 24 -9.68 17.16 -0.86
CA LEU A 24 -11.03 16.61 -0.91
C LEU A 24 -11.60 16.39 0.49
N ALA A 25 -10.81 15.85 1.43
CA ALA A 25 -11.24 15.64 2.81
C ALA A 25 -11.60 16.96 3.51
N TYR A 26 -10.80 17.99 3.28
CA TYR A 26 -11.11 19.35 3.73
C TYR A 26 -12.46 19.84 3.21
N LYS A 27 -12.70 19.66 1.90
CA LYS A 27 -13.92 20.11 1.25
C LYS A 27 -15.17 19.36 1.69
N LEU A 28 -15.05 18.07 2.00
CA LEU A 28 -16.14 17.18 2.43
C LEU A 28 -16.24 17.08 3.97
N ASP A 29 -15.41 17.79 4.72
CA ASP A 29 -15.29 17.68 6.18
C ASP A 29 -15.17 16.21 6.64
N THR A 30 -14.23 15.47 6.08
CA THR A 30 -14.06 14.04 6.37
C THR A 30 -12.63 13.69 6.73
N GLU A 31 -12.36 12.38 6.85
CA GLU A 31 -11.09 11.83 7.34
C GLU A 31 -10.49 10.87 6.33
N ILE A 32 -9.17 10.72 6.36
CA ILE A 32 -8.41 9.89 5.41
C ILE A 32 -7.96 8.61 6.11
N ILE A 33 -8.11 7.47 5.43
CA ILE A 33 -7.54 6.19 5.84
C ILE A 33 -6.39 5.88 4.88
N SER A 34 -5.16 5.74 5.41
CA SER A 34 -3.99 5.42 4.57
C SER A 34 -4.04 3.97 4.11
N GLY A 35 -3.95 3.75 2.80
CA GLY A 35 -3.80 2.45 2.16
C GLY A 35 -2.34 2.17 1.74
N ASP A 36 -1.37 2.68 2.48
CA ASP A 36 0.05 2.44 2.24
C ASP A 36 0.62 1.45 3.26
N SER A 37 1.22 0.35 2.78
CA SER A 37 1.75 -0.72 3.63
C SER A 37 3.03 -0.35 4.38
N ARG A 38 3.60 0.84 4.16
CA ARG A 38 4.85 1.28 4.79
C ARG A 38 4.64 2.43 5.76
N GLN A 39 3.66 3.28 5.53
CA GLN A 39 3.35 4.40 6.42
C GLN A 39 2.79 3.98 7.79
N VAL A 40 2.47 2.72 7.98
CA VAL A 40 2.01 2.15 9.26
C VAL A 40 3.09 2.15 10.35
N TYR A 41 4.38 2.22 9.98
CA TYR A 41 5.50 2.09 10.91
C TYR A 41 5.91 3.43 11.52
N ARG A 42 5.96 3.53 12.85
CA ARG A 42 6.46 4.72 13.57
C ARG A 42 7.94 4.97 13.29
N ARG A 43 8.36 6.23 13.27
CA ARG A 43 9.76 6.63 13.08
C ARG A 43 10.37 6.23 11.73
N MET A 44 9.54 5.81 10.79
CA MET A 44 9.92 5.49 9.41
C MET A 44 9.24 6.50 8.48
N ASP A 45 9.72 7.74 8.46
CA ASP A 45 8.99 8.88 7.90
C ASP A 45 9.48 9.21 6.49
N LEU A 46 10.76 9.59 6.36
CA LEU A 46 11.35 9.98 5.07
C LEU A 46 11.40 8.80 4.08
N GLY A 47 11.83 7.61 4.56
CA GLY A 47 11.93 6.43 3.71
C GLY A 47 10.57 5.87 3.28
N THR A 48 9.48 6.11 4.01
CA THR A 48 8.13 5.67 3.62
C THR A 48 7.32 6.74 2.90
N GLY A 49 7.81 7.97 2.94
CA GLY A 49 7.13 9.10 2.32
C GLY A 49 5.85 9.51 3.04
N LYS A 50 5.92 9.57 4.35
CA LYS A 50 4.90 10.17 5.19
C LYS A 50 5.01 11.69 5.16
N ASP A 51 4.72 12.30 4.06
CA ASP A 51 4.72 13.75 3.96
C ASP A 51 3.51 14.29 4.75
N LEU A 52 3.62 14.34 6.11
CA LEU A 52 2.50 14.68 7.01
C LEU A 52 2.02 16.12 6.81
N GLU A 53 2.86 16.97 6.25
CA GLU A 53 2.50 18.32 5.84
C GLU A 53 1.42 18.34 4.75
N ASP A 54 1.36 17.32 3.90
CA ASP A 54 0.30 17.15 2.91
C ASP A 54 -1.11 17.05 3.53
N TYR A 55 -1.20 16.70 4.82
CA TYR A 55 -2.47 16.61 5.56
C TYR A 55 -2.87 17.93 6.22
N VAL A 56 -2.16 19.04 5.96
CA VAL A 56 -2.54 20.36 6.41
C VAL A 56 -3.07 21.17 5.23
N VAL A 57 -4.36 21.53 5.27
CA VAL A 57 -5.02 22.31 4.22
C VAL A 57 -5.56 23.58 4.83
N ASN A 58 -5.16 24.74 4.29
CA ASN A 58 -5.54 26.06 4.81
C ASN A 58 -5.31 26.24 6.32
N GLY A 59 -4.22 25.66 6.85
CA GLY A 59 -3.88 25.70 8.28
C GLY A 59 -4.68 24.72 9.16
N GLN A 60 -5.58 23.93 8.59
CA GLN A 60 -6.33 22.91 9.29
C GLN A 60 -5.71 21.53 9.07
N GLN A 61 -5.44 20.80 10.15
CA GLN A 61 -5.00 19.40 10.10
C GLN A 61 -6.18 18.51 9.71
N ILE A 62 -6.02 17.75 8.62
CA ILE A 62 -6.96 16.73 8.19
C ILE A 62 -6.71 15.47 9.02
N PRO A 63 -7.72 14.90 9.69
CA PRO A 63 -7.56 13.67 10.44
C PRO A 63 -7.24 12.49 9.49
N TYR A 64 -6.31 11.66 9.94
CA TYR A 64 -5.90 10.46 9.19
C TYR A 64 -5.79 9.24 10.11
N HIS A 65 -5.93 8.06 9.52
CA HIS A 65 -5.85 6.75 10.16
C HIS A 65 -4.83 5.86 9.47
N LEU A 66 -4.34 4.87 10.16
CA LEU A 66 -3.40 3.84 9.71
C LEU A 66 -2.02 4.37 9.29
N ILE A 67 -1.62 5.48 9.90
CA ILE A 67 -0.26 6.00 9.89
C ILE A 67 0.29 5.88 11.31
N ASP A 68 1.53 5.46 11.47
CA ASP A 68 2.22 5.32 12.77
C ASP A 68 1.48 4.44 13.80
N ILE A 69 0.94 3.31 13.36
CA ILE A 69 0.16 2.40 14.22
C ILE A 69 0.97 1.23 14.80
N VAL A 70 2.12 0.89 14.20
CA VAL A 70 3.00 -0.20 14.65
C VAL A 70 4.46 0.26 14.74
N ASP A 71 5.23 -0.41 15.59
CA ASP A 71 6.66 -0.13 15.72
C ASP A 71 7.48 -0.92 14.68
N PRO A 72 8.65 -0.39 14.25
CA PRO A 72 9.62 -1.15 13.47
C PRO A 72 10.05 -2.43 14.22
N GLY A 73 10.29 -3.52 13.51
CA GLY A 73 10.47 -4.87 14.04
C GLY A 73 9.24 -5.74 13.84
N TYR A 74 8.05 -5.14 13.83
CA TYR A 74 6.79 -5.84 13.54
C TYR A 74 6.58 -6.06 12.04
N LYS A 75 5.98 -7.18 11.64
CA LYS A 75 5.70 -7.51 10.23
C LYS A 75 4.21 -7.40 9.91
N TYR A 76 3.75 -6.15 9.79
CA TYR A 76 2.37 -5.84 9.46
C TYR A 76 1.98 -6.38 8.08
N ASN A 77 0.79 -6.94 7.97
CA ASN A 77 0.34 -7.67 6.79
C ASN A 77 -1.07 -7.26 6.33
N VAL A 78 -1.50 -7.79 5.18
CA VAL A 78 -2.76 -7.43 4.55
C VAL A 78 -4.01 -7.85 5.35
N PHE A 79 -3.93 -8.92 6.14
CA PHE A 79 -5.03 -9.33 7.03
C PHE A 79 -5.24 -8.28 8.14
N GLU A 80 -4.14 -7.85 8.77
CA GLU A 80 -4.20 -6.81 9.80
C GLU A 80 -4.68 -5.49 9.22
N PHE A 81 -4.19 -5.12 8.04
CA PHE A 81 -4.68 -3.94 7.33
C PHE A 81 -6.18 -3.98 7.10
N GLN A 82 -6.73 -5.10 6.64
CA GLN A 82 -8.16 -5.23 6.37
C GLN A 82 -8.99 -5.09 7.67
N ARG A 83 -8.52 -5.68 8.77
CA ARG A 83 -9.13 -5.53 10.11
C ARG A 83 -9.09 -4.08 10.58
N ASP A 84 -7.92 -3.45 10.52
CA ASP A 84 -7.71 -2.09 11.04
C ASP A 84 -8.38 -1.04 10.14
N PHE A 85 -8.46 -1.32 8.83
CA PHE A 85 -9.26 -0.52 7.91
C PHE A 85 -10.74 -0.50 8.33
N LEU A 86 -11.34 -1.64 8.62
CA LEU A 86 -12.74 -1.69 9.06
C LEU A 86 -12.97 -0.89 10.33
N ASN A 87 -12.07 -1.02 11.30
CA ASN A 87 -12.14 -0.24 12.54
C ASN A 87 -12.10 1.27 12.27
N ALA A 88 -11.18 1.73 11.41
CA ALA A 88 -11.08 3.13 11.04
C ALA A 88 -12.30 3.59 10.21
N TYR A 89 -12.75 2.78 9.27
CA TYR A 89 -13.93 3.02 8.46
C TYR A 89 -15.17 3.21 9.32
N ASP A 90 -15.44 2.31 10.25
CA ASP A 90 -16.58 2.40 11.17
C ASP A 90 -16.50 3.66 12.05
N GLN A 91 -15.30 4.03 12.55
CA GLN A 91 -15.11 5.25 13.33
C GLN A 91 -15.48 6.51 12.55
N VAL A 92 -15.14 6.58 11.27
CA VAL A 92 -15.49 7.73 10.40
C VAL A 92 -16.98 7.73 10.08
N ARG A 93 -17.55 6.54 9.76
CA ARG A 93 -18.98 6.40 9.45
C ARG A 93 -19.89 6.72 10.65
N TRP A 94 -19.47 6.40 11.88
CA TRP A 94 -20.22 6.77 13.10
C TRP A 94 -20.31 8.29 13.32
N LYS A 95 -19.41 9.06 12.72
CA LYS A 95 -19.46 10.52 12.69
C LYS A 95 -20.34 11.06 11.54
N ASP A 96 -21.05 10.19 10.84
CA ASP A 96 -21.84 10.50 9.63
C ASP A 96 -21.02 11.11 8.49
N LYS A 97 -19.74 10.71 8.39
CA LYS A 97 -18.80 11.18 7.37
C LYS A 97 -18.51 10.10 6.33
N LEU A 98 -18.21 10.53 5.10
CA LEU A 98 -17.82 9.65 4.01
C LEU A 98 -16.29 9.49 3.98
N PRO A 99 -15.69 8.36 4.43
CA PRO A 99 -14.24 8.20 4.53
C PRO A 99 -13.55 8.21 3.16
N ILE A 100 -12.29 8.62 3.15
CA ILE A 100 -11.42 8.58 1.98
C ILE A 100 -10.29 7.58 2.22
N LEU A 101 -10.24 6.48 1.44
CA LEU A 101 -9.11 5.56 1.39
C LEU A 101 -8.08 6.07 0.39
N CYS A 102 -6.87 6.42 0.85
CA CYS A 102 -5.82 6.96 -0.02
C CYS A 102 -4.57 6.09 0.02
N GLY A 103 -4.10 5.58 -1.14
CA GLY A 103 -2.88 4.79 -1.12
C GLY A 103 -2.36 4.33 -2.48
N GLY A 104 -1.16 3.72 -2.43
CA GLY A 104 -0.47 3.15 -3.58
C GLY A 104 -0.26 1.63 -3.50
N THR A 105 -0.60 0.99 -2.39
CA THR A 105 -0.43 -0.45 -2.21
C THR A 105 -1.64 -1.21 -2.76
N GLY A 106 -1.56 -1.59 -4.03
CA GLY A 106 -2.70 -2.15 -4.77
C GLY A 106 -3.36 -3.35 -4.07
N MET A 107 -2.58 -4.27 -3.46
CA MET A 107 -3.12 -5.41 -2.71
C MET A 107 -3.96 -4.95 -1.50
N TYR A 108 -3.54 -3.91 -0.78
CA TYR A 108 -4.29 -3.38 0.36
C TYR A 108 -5.62 -2.79 -0.10
N LEU A 109 -5.58 -1.92 -1.11
CA LEU A 109 -6.78 -1.31 -1.66
C LEU A 109 -7.75 -2.36 -2.18
N GLU A 110 -7.26 -3.31 -2.98
CA GLU A 110 -8.11 -4.34 -3.58
C GLU A 110 -8.69 -5.30 -2.54
N SER A 111 -7.94 -5.61 -1.46
CA SER A 111 -8.44 -6.49 -0.39
C SER A 111 -9.68 -5.94 0.30
N VAL A 112 -9.75 -4.63 0.44
CA VAL A 112 -10.90 -3.91 1.00
C VAL A 112 -12.03 -3.78 -0.02
N LEU A 113 -11.70 -3.29 -1.22
CA LEU A 113 -12.70 -3.00 -2.27
C LEU A 113 -13.40 -4.27 -2.78
N LYS A 114 -12.75 -5.40 -2.71
CA LYS A 114 -13.29 -6.70 -3.14
C LYS A 114 -13.74 -7.59 -1.98
N GLY A 115 -13.46 -7.16 -0.74
CA GLY A 115 -13.79 -7.94 0.44
C GLY A 115 -13.10 -9.29 0.45
N TYR A 116 -11.77 -9.32 0.27
CA TYR A 116 -11.04 -10.59 0.28
C TYR A 116 -11.27 -11.36 1.57
N ARG A 117 -11.53 -12.65 1.43
CA ARG A 117 -11.59 -13.56 2.57
C ARG A 117 -10.17 -13.80 3.08
N LEU A 118 -9.79 -13.10 4.14
CA LEU A 118 -8.50 -13.23 4.78
C LEU A 118 -8.68 -13.81 6.19
N LEU A 119 -7.87 -14.81 6.53
CA LEU A 119 -7.81 -15.38 7.87
C LEU A 119 -6.39 -15.20 8.45
N PRO A 120 -6.26 -15.13 9.78
CA PRO A 120 -4.97 -15.08 10.44
C PRO A 120 -4.32 -16.46 10.39
N VAL A 121 -3.64 -16.76 9.30
CA VAL A 121 -2.96 -18.06 9.11
C VAL A 121 -1.61 -18.01 9.81
N PRO A 122 -1.39 -18.80 10.88
CA PRO A 122 -0.09 -18.90 11.55
C PRO A 122 0.95 -19.56 10.63
N GLU A 123 2.23 -19.33 10.94
CA GLU A 123 3.30 -20.08 10.29
C GLU A 123 3.25 -21.54 10.75
N ASN A 124 3.47 -22.45 9.80
CA ASN A 124 3.57 -23.88 10.06
C ASN A 124 4.99 -24.38 9.75
N PRO A 125 5.91 -24.39 10.75
CA PRO A 125 7.28 -24.79 10.53
C PRO A 125 7.41 -26.21 9.94
N GLN A 126 6.62 -27.17 10.40
CA GLN A 126 6.66 -28.54 9.92
C GLN A 126 6.32 -28.66 8.41
N LEU A 127 5.28 -27.94 8.00
CA LEU A 127 4.92 -27.87 6.57
C LEU A 127 6.03 -27.18 5.77
N ARG A 128 6.57 -26.07 6.26
CA ARG A 128 7.66 -25.34 5.60
C ARG A 128 8.90 -26.21 5.41
N ASP A 129 9.29 -26.95 6.44
CA ASP A 129 10.42 -27.87 6.39
C ASP A 129 10.19 -28.99 5.35
N SER A 130 8.99 -29.55 5.30
CA SER A 130 8.62 -30.58 4.31
C SER A 130 8.61 -30.09 2.85
N LEU A 131 8.54 -28.79 2.66
CA LEU A 131 8.49 -28.12 1.35
C LEU A 131 9.80 -27.44 0.96
N ALA A 132 10.78 -27.35 1.89
CA ALA A 132 11.99 -26.54 1.73
C ALA A 132 12.85 -26.96 0.53
N ASP A 133 12.95 -28.27 0.28
CA ASP A 133 13.77 -28.85 -0.80
C ASP A 133 13.05 -28.91 -2.16
N LYS A 134 11.78 -28.48 -2.22
CA LYS A 134 11.01 -28.52 -3.47
C LYS A 134 11.35 -27.36 -4.38
N SER A 135 11.48 -27.64 -5.65
CA SER A 135 11.63 -26.61 -6.68
C SER A 135 10.36 -25.74 -6.81
N LEU A 136 10.52 -24.53 -7.32
CA LEU A 136 9.38 -23.64 -7.58
C LEU A 136 8.33 -24.29 -8.50
N ALA A 137 8.75 -25.10 -9.47
CA ALA A 137 7.84 -25.82 -10.38
C ALA A 137 7.00 -26.88 -9.66
N GLU A 138 7.59 -27.60 -8.70
CA GLU A 138 6.87 -28.60 -7.89
C GLU A 138 5.88 -27.92 -6.93
N LEU A 139 6.30 -26.83 -6.28
CA LEU A 139 5.43 -26.03 -5.42
C LEU A 139 4.27 -25.42 -6.20
N THR A 140 4.51 -24.94 -7.42
CA THR A 140 3.46 -24.42 -8.31
C THR A 140 2.45 -25.51 -8.67
N ARG A 141 2.91 -26.71 -9.01
CA ARG A 141 2.03 -27.86 -9.26
C ARG A 141 1.23 -28.23 -8.02
N LEU A 142 1.87 -28.28 -6.87
CA LEU A 142 1.19 -28.56 -5.61
C LEU A 142 0.12 -27.50 -5.31
N LEU A 143 0.43 -26.22 -5.40
CA LEU A 143 -0.53 -25.14 -5.19
C LEU A 143 -1.73 -25.22 -6.15
N SER A 144 -1.50 -25.62 -7.40
CA SER A 144 -2.57 -25.77 -8.39
C SER A 144 -3.55 -26.91 -8.08
N THR A 145 -3.21 -27.85 -7.18
CA THR A 145 -4.16 -28.88 -6.69
C THR A 145 -5.15 -28.31 -5.66
N TYR A 146 -4.81 -27.20 -5.01
CA TYR A 146 -5.69 -26.54 -4.03
C TYR A 146 -6.65 -25.57 -4.70
N ARG A 147 -6.16 -24.81 -5.66
CA ARG A 147 -6.96 -23.79 -6.36
C ARG A 147 -6.45 -23.51 -7.76
N LYS A 148 -7.32 -22.97 -8.59
CA LYS A 148 -6.90 -22.41 -9.88
C LYS A 148 -6.01 -21.19 -9.64
N LEU A 149 -4.82 -21.17 -10.22
CA LEU A 149 -3.91 -20.04 -10.12
C LEU A 149 -4.44 -18.86 -10.94
N HIS A 150 -4.70 -17.75 -10.25
CA HIS A 150 -5.24 -16.54 -10.88
C HIS A 150 -4.16 -15.49 -11.21
N ASN A 151 -2.96 -15.65 -10.63
CA ASN A 151 -1.83 -14.75 -10.83
C ASN A 151 -0.51 -15.51 -10.73
N SER A 152 0.56 -14.90 -11.22
CA SER A 152 1.92 -15.43 -11.10
C SER A 152 2.63 -15.01 -9.79
N THR A 153 2.02 -14.12 -9.00
CA THR A 153 2.68 -13.52 -7.83
C THR A 153 2.89 -14.52 -6.70
N ASP A 154 1.96 -15.46 -6.53
CA ASP A 154 2.04 -16.47 -5.49
C ASP A 154 3.10 -17.54 -5.78
N VAL A 155 3.54 -17.61 -7.03
CA VAL A 155 4.50 -18.61 -7.53
C VAL A 155 5.74 -17.97 -8.17
N ASP A 156 6.06 -16.72 -7.85
CA ASP A 156 7.24 -16.06 -8.39
C ASP A 156 8.52 -16.37 -7.57
N THR A 157 8.36 -16.83 -6.35
CA THR A 157 9.46 -17.30 -5.48
C THR A 157 9.04 -18.52 -4.67
N VAL A 158 10.02 -19.37 -4.32
CA VAL A 158 9.82 -20.55 -3.44
C VAL A 158 9.13 -20.13 -2.13
N LYS A 159 9.60 -19.07 -1.48
CA LYS A 159 9.04 -18.56 -0.22
C LYS A 159 7.55 -18.20 -0.34
N ARG A 160 7.15 -17.55 -1.44
CA ARG A 160 5.74 -17.19 -1.68
C ARG A 160 4.88 -18.39 -2.01
N ALA A 161 5.40 -19.33 -2.81
CA ALA A 161 4.70 -20.57 -3.12
C ALA A 161 4.45 -21.41 -1.86
N ILE A 162 5.44 -21.56 -0.99
CA ILE A 162 5.27 -22.24 0.30
C ILE A 162 4.21 -21.52 1.16
N ARG A 163 4.27 -20.19 1.25
CA ARG A 163 3.25 -19.45 2.01
C ARG A 163 1.84 -19.59 1.45
N ALA A 164 1.70 -19.61 0.14
CA ALA A 164 0.41 -19.83 -0.51
C ALA A 164 -0.15 -21.22 -0.21
N ILE A 165 0.69 -22.26 -0.25
CA ILE A 165 0.31 -23.63 0.12
C ILE A 165 -0.09 -23.69 1.61
N GLU A 166 0.67 -23.07 2.49
CA GLU A 166 0.39 -22.99 3.93
C GLU A 166 -0.99 -22.36 4.21
N ILE A 167 -1.35 -21.33 3.47
CA ILE A 167 -2.66 -20.67 3.57
C ILE A 167 -3.77 -21.62 3.11
N GLU A 168 -3.60 -22.29 1.98
CA GLU A 168 -4.61 -23.21 1.45
C GLU A 168 -4.78 -24.45 2.36
N GLU A 169 -3.70 -25.00 2.91
CA GLU A 169 -3.77 -26.09 3.90
C GLU A 169 -4.55 -25.65 5.15
N TYR A 170 -4.24 -24.46 5.68
CA TYR A 170 -4.97 -23.94 6.83
C TYR A 170 -6.47 -23.78 6.54
N TYR A 171 -6.82 -23.27 5.36
CA TYR A 171 -8.22 -23.08 4.96
C TYR A 171 -9.02 -24.37 4.84
N LYS A 172 -8.36 -25.49 4.42
CA LYS A 172 -9.02 -26.82 4.34
C LYS A 172 -9.47 -27.34 5.71
N HIS A 173 -8.68 -27.04 6.75
CA HIS A 173 -8.92 -27.57 8.09
C HIS A 173 -9.72 -26.62 8.99
N GLN A 174 -10.03 -25.41 8.52
CA GLN A 174 -10.80 -24.44 9.27
C GLN A 174 -12.25 -24.38 8.78
N SER A 175 -13.14 -24.94 9.58
CA SER A 175 -14.60 -24.68 9.51
C SER A 175 -15.00 -23.41 10.26
N ALA A 176 -14.06 -22.48 10.51
CA ALA A 176 -14.29 -21.31 11.31
C ALA A 176 -15.46 -20.47 10.76
N GLU A 177 -16.32 -20.00 11.65
CA GLU A 177 -17.30 -18.94 11.37
C GLU A 177 -16.57 -17.74 10.81
N TYR A 178 -16.55 -17.64 9.48
CA TYR A 178 -15.98 -16.48 8.78
C TYR A 178 -17.01 -15.37 8.81
N ARG A 179 -16.69 -14.28 9.51
CA ARG A 179 -17.47 -13.05 9.37
C ARG A 179 -17.21 -12.48 7.98
N GLU A 180 -18.22 -12.44 7.14
CA GLU A 180 -18.10 -11.84 5.81
C GLU A 180 -17.65 -10.39 5.92
N PHE A 181 -16.72 -10.01 5.04
CA PHE A 181 -16.31 -8.63 4.90
C PHE A 181 -17.48 -7.82 4.33
N PRO A 182 -17.84 -6.66 4.89
CA PRO A 182 -18.97 -5.88 4.40
C PRO A 182 -18.76 -5.47 2.94
N GLN A 183 -19.82 -5.47 2.17
CA GLN A 183 -19.78 -4.92 0.82
C GLN A 183 -19.68 -3.40 0.90
N ILE A 184 -18.59 -2.83 0.38
CA ILE A 184 -18.33 -1.40 0.38
C ILE A 184 -18.40 -0.88 -1.06
N HIS A 185 -19.31 0.04 -1.32
CA HIS A 185 -19.45 0.69 -2.62
C HIS A 185 -18.55 1.93 -2.67
N SER A 186 -17.44 1.84 -3.38
CA SER A 186 -16.47 2.93 -3.46
C SER A 186 -16.49 3.66 -4.79
N LEU A 187 -16.47 4.99 -4.75
CA LEU A 187 -16.07 5.81 -5.89
C LEU A 187 -14.53 5.76 -5.99
N ILE A 188 -14.02 5.14 -7.06
CA ILE A 188 -12.58 4.94 -7.22
C ILE A 188 -12.01 5.98 -8.18
N ILE A 189 -11.10 6.80 -7.68
CA ILE A 189 -10.39 7.85 -8.41
C ILE A 189 -8.94 7.42 -8.60
N GLY A 190 -8.50 7.37 -9.84
CA GLY A 190 -7.09 7.15 -10.18
C GLY A 190 -6.39 8.46 -10.52
N VAL A 191 -5.21 8.71 -9.95
CA VAL A 191 -4.38 9.85 -10.35
C VAL A 191 -3.38 9.38 -11.39
N ASP A 192 -3.58 9.77 -12.65
CA ASP A 192 -2.67 9.45 -13.75
C ASP A 192 -1.66 10.58 -13.96
N ILE A 193 -0.43 10.20 -14.25
CA ILE A 193 0.68 11.12 -14.47
C ILE A 193 1.55 10.59 -15.61
N ALA A 194 1.89 11.46 -16.54
CA ALA A 194 2.78 11.12 -17.63
C ALA A 194 4.10 10.49 -17.13
N ARG A 195 4.56 9.48 -17.84
CA ARG A 195 5.72 8.67 -17.41
C ARG A 195 6.96 9.50 -17.15
N GLU A 196 7.25 10.43 -18.02
CA GLU A 196 8.43 11.29 -17.99
C GLU A 196 8.38 12.20 -16.76
N LEU A 197 7.27 12.91 -16.57
CA LEU A 197 7.04 13.78 -15.42
C LEU A 197 7.09 13.01 -14.09
N ARG A 198 6.52 11.80 -14.07
CA ARG A 198 6.60 10.93 -12.88
C ARG A 198 8.03 10.57 -12.54
N ARG A 199 8.86 10.24 -13.54
CA ARG A 199 10.27 9.93 -13.35
C ARG A 199 11.04 11.12 -12.76
N GLU A 200 10.84 12.30 -13.31
CA GLU A 200 11.44 13.54 -12.81
C GLU A 200 11.05 13.81 -11.36
N LYS A 201 9.76 13.71 -11.03
CA LYS A 201 9.26 13.89 -9.67
C LYS A 201 9.82 12.85 -8.69
N ILE A 202 9.96 11.60 -9.10
CA ILE A 202 10.58 10.54 -8.27
C ILE A 202 12.04 10.87 -7.99
N SER A 203 12.83 11.21 -9.02
CA SER A 203 14.26 11.52 -8.87
C SER A 203 14.48 12.77 -8.03
N HIS A 204 13.67 13.81 -8.22
CA HIS A 204 13.72 15.03 -7.42
C HIS A 204 13.41 14.76 -5.95
N ARG A 205 12.30 14.05 -5.67
CA ARG A 205 11.90 13.71 -4.30
C ARG A 205 12.91 12.81 -3.58
N LEU A 206 13.53 11.87 -4.30
CA LEU A 206 14.59 11.04 -3.72
C LEU A 206 15.79 11.89 -3.28
N LYS A 207 16.24 12.83 -4.11
CA LYS A 207 17.34 13.76 -3.75
C LYS A 207 16.98 14.60 -2.54
N GLN A 208 15.82 15.24 -2.57
CA GLN A 208 15.32 16.08 -1.46
C GLN A 208 15.31 15.30 -0.13
N ARG A 209 14.78 14.08 -0.09
CA ARG A 209 14.73 13.27 1.12
C ARG A 209 16.10 12.81 1.61
N LEU A 210 17.03 12.58 0.71
CA LEU A 210 18.42 12.31 1.10
C LEU A 210 19.04 13.53 1.77
N ASP A 211 18.79 14.73 1.26
CA ASP A 211 19.25 15.99 1.82
C ASP A 211 18.56 16.29 3.18
N GLU A 212 17.29 15.93 3.34
CA GLU A 212 16.52 16.01 4.60
C GLU A 212 16.95 15.01 5.66
N GLY A 213 17.83 14.06 5.34
CA GLY A 213 18.44 13.16 6.32
C GLY A 213 17.91 11.74 6.32
N MET A 214 17.37 11.24 5.22
CA MET A 214 16.86 9.86 5.11
C MET A 214 17.92 8.79 5.47
N VAL A 215 19.23 9.07 5.25
CA VAL A 215 20.33 8.19 5.72
C VAL A 215 20.41 8.20 7.25
N ASN A 216 20.22 9.35 7.89
CA ASN A 216 20.26 9.46 9.35
C ASN A 216 19.06 8.76 10.01
N GLU A 217 17.88 8.77 9.37
CA GLU A 217 16.73 7.98 9.81
C GLU A 217 17.09 6.48 9.91
N VAL A 218 17.73 5.93 8.88
CA VAL A 218 18.15 4.51 8.89
C VAL A 218 19.20 4.23 9.96
N LYS A 219 20.20 5.13 10.16
CA LYS A 219 21.18 4.98 11.23
C LYS A 219 20.52 4.97 12.60
N ALA A 220 19.61 5.90 12.86
CA ALA A 220 18.88 5.98 14.13
C ALA A 220 18.05 4.72 14.42
N LEU A 221 17.45 4.12 13.39
CA LEU A 221 16.72 2.86 13.51
C LEU A 221 17.66 1.69 13.87
N LEU A 222 18.81 1.59 13.22
CA LEU A 222 19.84 0.59 13.54
C LEU A 222 20.36 0.78 14.97
N ASP A 223 20.69 2.02 15.37
CA ASP A 223 21.17 2.37 16.71
C ASP A 223 20.11 2.07 17.79
N SER A 224 18.82 2.12 17.44
CA SER A 224 17.72 1.73 18.33
C SER A 224 17.53 0.21 18.47
N GLY A 225 18.36 -0.59 17.80
CA GLY A 225 18.34 -2.05 17.90
C GLY A 225 17.49 -2.77 16.86
N ILE A 226 16.95 -2.05 15.84
CA ILE A 226 16.28 -2.71 14.72
C ILE A 226 17.31 -3.45 13.86
N SER A 227 17.05 -4.71 13.55
CA SER A 227 17.99 -5.51 12.76
C SER A 227 18.12 -5.01 11.31
N SER A 228 19.29 -5.20 10.71
CA SER A 228 19.49 -4.86 9.30
C SER A 228 18.58 -5.67 8.37
N GLU A 229 18.28 -6.91 8.75
CA GLU A 229 17.38 -7.81 8.03
C GLU A 229 15.93 -7.28 8.02
N ASP A 230 15.46 -6.76 9.16
CA ASP A 230 14.14 -6.16 9.27
C ASP A 230 14.05 -4.86 8.45
N LEU A 231 15.08 -4.01 8.51
CA LEU A 231 15.11 -2.79 7.67
C LEU A 231 15.10 -3.13 6.17
N ILE A 232 15.87 -4.14 5.74
CA ILE A 232 15.84 -4.60 4.34
C ILE A 232 14.44 -5.14 3.95
N TYR A 233 13.68 -5.67 4.88
CA TYR A 233 12.31 -6.14 4.65
C TYR A 233 11.30 -5.00 4.41
N TYR A 234 11.49 -3.82 5.03
CA TYR A 234 10.49 -2.75 5.02
C TYR A 234 10.35 -1.97 3.70
N GLY A 235 11.16 -2.23 2.72
CA GLY A 235 10.98 -1.61 1.41
C GLY A 235 12.30 -1.23 0.76
N LEU A 236 12.18 -0.58 -0.38
CA LEU A 236 13.34 -0.29 -1.22
C LEU A 236 14.26 0.73 -0.58
N GLU A 237 13.68 1.80 -0.05
CA GLU A 237 14.42 2.88 0.58
C GLU A 237 15.26 2.35 1.73
N TYR A 238 14.64 1.66 2.67
CA TYR A 238 15.35 1.06 3.81
C TYR A 238 16.35 0.00 3.38
N LYS A 239 16.02 -0.81 2.37
CA LYS A 239 16.95 -1.82 1.85
C LYS A 239 18.25 -1.20 1.34
N TYR A 240 18.16 -0.25 0.43
CA TYR A 240 19.34 0.30 -0.21
C TYR A 240 20.13 1.23 0.73
N LEU A 241 19.43 1.98 1.56
CA LEU A 241 20.06 2.82 2.58
C LEU A 241 20.79 1.99 3.66
N THR A 242 20.17 0.88 4.11
CA THR A 242 20.82 -0.04 5.05
C THR A 242 22.08 -0.64 4.43
N LEU A 243 22.04 -1.08 3.16
CA LEU A 243 23.23 -1.60 2.46
C LEU A 243 24.34 -0.55 2.35
N TYR A 244 23.98 0.72 2.13
CA TYR A 244 24.92 1.83 2.14
C TYR A 244 25.51 2.08 3.54
N VAL A 245 24.69 2.16 4.58
CA VAL A 245 25.14 2.39 5.97
C VAL A 245 26.06 1.27 6.44
N LEU A 246 25.82 0.03 6.01
CA LEU A 246 26.68 -1.14 6.29
C LEU A 246 27.95 -1.21 5.42
N GLY A 247 28.19 -0.23 4.55
CA GLY A 247 29.37 -0.20 3.67
C GLY A 247 29.35 -1.23 2.53
N LYS A 248 28.18 -1.84 2.24
CA LYS A 248 28.01 -2.81 1.14
C LYS A 248 27.79 -2.16 -0.22
N LEU A 249 27.42 -0.89 -0.23
CA LEU A 249 27.28 -0.05 -1.43
C LEU A 249 27.93 1.30 -1.19
N SER A 250 28.52 1.89 -2.24
CA SER A 250 28.87 3.30 -2.24
C SER A 250 27.58 4.17 -2.32
N PHE A 251 27.68 5.46 -2.01
CA PHE A 251 26.54 6.39 -2.13
C PHE A 251 25.97 6.43 -3.54
N ASN A 252 26.82 6.49 -4.55
CA ASN A 252 26.40 6.52 -5.95
C ASN A 252 25.67 5.23 -6.38
N GLU A 253 26.16 4.07 -5.96
CA GLU A 253 25.50 2.79 -6.24
C GLU A 253 24.15 2.70 -5.53
N MET A 254 24.09 3.09 -4.27
CA MET A 254 22.86 3.13 -3.50
C MET A 254 21.83 4.02 -4.18
N PHE A 255 22.20 5.26 -4.51
CA PHE A 255 21.30 6.22 -5.15
C PHE A 255 20.77 5.69 -6.48
N HIS A 256 21.65 5.23 -7.36
CA HIS A 256 21.26 4.75 -8.70
C HIS A 256 20.36 3.51 -8.63
N GLN A 257 20.71 2.52 -7.78
CA GLN A 257 19.92 1.31 -7.62
C GLN A 257 18.56 1.60 -6.98
N LEU A 258 18.50 2.48 -5.99
CA LEU A 258 17.26 2.89 -5.34
C LEU A 258 16.35 3.63 -6.32
N GLU A 259 16.88 4.59 -7.08
CA GLU A 259 16.12 5.34 -8.09
C GLU A 259 15.48 4.40 -9.12
N ILE A 260 16.25 3.47 -9.68
CA ILE A 260 15.73 2.45 -10.61
C ILE A 260 14.63 1.63 -9.97
N ALA A 261 14.84 1.21 -8.74
CA ALA A 261 13.87 0.36 -8.02
C ALA A 261 12.55 1.10 -7.73
N ILE A 262 12.59 2.39 -7.39
CA ILE A 262 11.38 3.23 -7.21
C ILE A 262 10.63 3.37 -8.55
N HIS A 263 11.33 3.59 -9.66
CA HIS A 263 10.69 3.63 -10.98
C HIS A 263 9.99 2.31 -11.32
N GLN A 264 10.60 1.18 -10.96
CA GLN A 264 9.99 -0.15 -11.16
C GLN A 264 8.76 -0.37 -10.28
N ILE A 265 8.77 0.11 -9.01
CA ILE A 265 7.57 0.07 -8.16
C ILE A 265 6.45 0.91 -8.78
N ALA A 266 6.73 2.13 -9.19
CA ALA A 266 5.72 2.98 -9.83
C ALA A 266 5.10 2.33 -11.08
N LYS A 267 5.89 1.63 -11.88
CA LYS A 267 5.40 0.84 -13.02
C LYS A 267 4.50 -0.31 -12.55
N ARG A 268 4.91 -1.06 -11.51
CA ARG A 268 4.12 -2.17 -10.95
C ARG A 268 2.80 -1.70 -10.36
N GLN A 269 2.78 -0.56 -9.68
CA GLN A 269 1.54 0.05 -9.18
C GLN A 269 0.54 0.31 -10.31
N MET A 270 0.98 0.97 -11.40
CA MET A 270 0.12 1.20 -12.57
C MET A 270 -0.34 -0.10 -13.23
N THR A 271 0.53 -1.11 -13.32
CA THR A 271 0.13 -2.43 -13.84
C THR A 271 -0.94 -3.08 -12.98
N TRP A 272 -0.84 -2.94 -11.64
CA TRP A 272 -1.85 -3.44 -10.71
C TRP A 272 -3.20 -2.73 -10.90
N PHE A 273 -3.21 -1.41 -10.94
CA PHE A 273 -4.45 -0.63 -11.10
C PHE A 273 -5.15 -0.92 -12.43
N ARG A 274 -4.41 -1.00 -13.54
CA ARG A 274 -4.97 -1.49 -14.82
C ARG A 274 -5.45 -2.94 -14.73
N GLY A 275 -4.83 -3.75 -13.90
CA GLY A 275 -5.31 -5.10 -13.56
C GLY A 275 -6.62 -5.07 -12.79
N MET A 276 -6.85 -4.12 -11.90
CA MET A 276 -8.12 -3.94 -11.20
C MET A 276 -9.25 -3.64 -12.20
N GLU A 277 -9.02 -2.76 -13.18
CA GLU A 277 -10.01 -2.49 -14.25
C GLU A 277 -10.39 -3.77 -15.01
N ARG A 278 -9.41 -4.60 -15.38
CA ARG A 278 -9.67 -5.91 -16.02
C ARG A 278 -10.43 -6.90 -15.11
N ARG A 279 -10.37 -6.72 -13.80
CA ARG A 279 -11.13 -7.49 -12.80
C ARG A 279 -12.49 -6.88 -12.45
N GLY A 280 -12.93 -5.85 -13.21
CA GLY A 280 -14.27 -5.26 -13.12
C GLY A 280 -14.39 -4.00 -12.25
N PHE A 281 -13.29 -3.43 -11.77
CA PHE A 281 -13.36 -2.14 -11.08
C PHE A 281 -13.46 -0.99 -12.08
N THR A 282 -14.35 -0.04 -11.81
CA THR A 282 -14.41 1.22 -12.56
C THR A 282 -13.53 2.25 -11.88
N ILE A 283 -12.45 2.68 -12.53
CA ILE A 283 -11.53 3.70 -12.04
C ILE A 283 -11.70 4.95 -12.88
N HIS A 284 -12.05 6.07 -12.23
CA HIS A 284 -12.12 7.39 -12.87
C HIS A 284 -10.76 8.05 -12.82
N TRP A 285 -10.04 8.04 -13.95
CA TRP A 285 -8.71 8.61 -14.04
C TRP A 285 -8.75 10.13 -14.17
N LEU A 286 -7.99 10.81 -13.31
CA LEU A 286 -7.75 12.24 -13.33
C LEU A 286 -6.29 12.53 -13.68
N ASP A 287 -6.07 13.50 -14.57
CA ASP A 287 -4.74 13.98 -14.87
C ASP A 287 -4.13 14.68 -13.63
N ALA A 288 -2.95 14.23 -13.22
CA ALA A 288 -2.21 14.81 -12.10
C ALA A 288 -1.88 16.31 -12.29
N CYS A 289 -1.79 16.76 -13.55
CA CYS A 289 -1.43 18.14 -13.91
C CYS A 289 -2.60 19.13 -13.81
N LEU A 290 -3.84 18.66 -13.67
CA LEU A 290 -4.99 19.56 -13.47
C LEU A 290 -4.80 20.39 -12.19
N PRO A 291 -5.32 21.62 -12.14
CA PRO A 291 -5.45 22.40 -10.91
C PRO A 291 -6.13 21.60 -9.80
N MET A 292 -5.79 21.85 -8.55
CA MET A 292 -6.31 21.09 -7.42
C MET A 292 -7.83 21.26 -7.30
N GLU A 293 -8.32 22.48 -7.47
CA GLU A 293 -9.74 22.82 -7.42
C GLU A 293 -10.53 22.04 -8.47
N ASP A 294 -10.03 21.98 -9.71
CA ASP A 294 -10.69 21.25 -10.81
C ASP A 294 -10.76 19.75 -10.53
N LYS A 295 -9.72 19.16 -9.93
CA LYS A 295 -9.71 17.74 -9.53
C LYS A 295 -10.76 17.48 -8.45
N VAL A 296 -10.81 18.31 -7.43
CA VAL A 296 -11.78 18.20 -6.32
C VAL A 296 -13.21 18.37 -6.85
N GLU A 297 -13.46 19.37 -7.68
CA GLU A 297 -14.80 19.61 -8.27
C GLU A 297 -15.24 18.42 -9.14
N LYS A 298 -14.36 17.86 -9.97
CA LYS A 298 -14.67 16.66 -10.77
C LYS A 298 -15.05 15.47 -9.89
N ILE A 299 -14.38 15.25 -8.76
CA ILE A 299 -14.73 14.16 -7.83
C ILE A 299 -16.11 14.41 -7.20
N ILE A 300 -16.39 15.63 -6.77
CA ILE A 300 -17.68 16.00 -6.18
C ILE A 300 -18.80 15.81 -7.21
N ASN A 301 -18.59 16.20 -8.45
CA ASN A 301 -19.57 15.99 -9.53
C ASN A 301 -19.83 14.49 -9.76
N LEU A 302 -18.81 13.63 -9.73
CA LEU A 302 -18.97 12.17 -9.82
C LEU A 302 -19.75 11.58 -8.65
N LEU A 303 -19.55 12.12 -7.42
CA LEU A 303 -20.34 11.72 -6.24
C LEU A 303 -21.84 11.99 -6.42
N HIS A 304 -22.19 13.13 -7.00
CA HIS A 304 -23.58 13.58 -7.15
C HIS A 304 -24.25 13.13 -8.46
N THR A 305 -23.50 12.58 -9.41
CA THR A 305 -24.07 12.10 -10.68
C THR A 305 -25.01 10.92 -10.41
N LYS A 306 -26.31 11.12 -10.67
CA LYS A 306 -27.31 10.05 -10.73
C LYS A 306 -27.12 9.31 -12.06
N ASN A 307 -26.90 8.01 -12.03
CA ASN A 307 -27.03 7.16 -13.24
C ASN A 307 -28.48 6.92 -13.53
#